data_ffa95bf2e6110bc53711eaf34cdac346
#
_entry.id   ffa95bf2e6110bc53711eaf34cdac346
#
_cell.length_a   1.000
_cell.length_b   1.000
_cell.length_c   1.000
_cell.angle_alpha   90.00
_cell.angle_beta   90.00
_cell.angle_gamma   90.00
#
_symmetry.space_group_name_H-M   'P 1'
#
loop_
_entity.id
_entity.type
_entity.pdbx_description
1 polymer ?
#
loop_
_entity_poly.entity_id
_entity_poly.type
_entity_poly.pdbx_seq_one_letter_code
_entity_poly.pdbx_strand_id
1 'polypeptide(L)'
;MRKALLLTFLSIIAFLQAFSQDGKSFVTLDNLHLNTRADFTLDYHPGHDTVAPSTDHGFAGKYLVVALDGTIGSKFSYHLRQRINAPNIGFANTFFQGTDWAYLNWNFTDNLFLSAGKQVVAIGGWEYDSNPIDIYYGTEFWNTVCCYEVGASLNYKDNAGKNHFLVQMCNSPFINQAMQSIYAYNLMWYGNFGVFKTAYSANMIEYQPGKFINYIALGNKLQFKGVEMYLDVINRASFEQDRFFGQDITAIYGIGVDIGKKWIVFAKAGYDFNQAQLPNTEAYDQYVTPGKKVDFESLGFEYYPLGDRSVRLHLCGSHTSVDGISKFQANLGLTWKVDLLHMKN
;
A
#
# COMPACT_ATOMS: atom_id res chain seq x y z
N MET A 1 8.90 -20.41 20.84
CA MET A 1 9.29 -20.29 19.43
C MET A 1 9.57 -18.85 18.96
N ARG A 2 8.73 -17.83 19.24
CA ARG A 2 8.93 -16.43 18.75
C ARG A 2 10.23 -15.75 19.22
N LYS A 3 10.63 -15.93 20.48
CA LYS A 3 11.89 -15.38 21.01
C LYS A 3 13.14 -16.05 20.42
N ALA A 4 13.06 -17.33 20.08
CA ALA A 4 14.15 -18.06 19.45
C ALA A 4 14.40 -17.58 18.01
N LEU A 5 13.34 -17.30 17.25
CA LEU A 5 13.45 -16.82 15.85
C LEU A 5 14.12 -15.43 15.76
N LEU A 6 13.73 -14.51 16.67
CA LEU A 6 14.34 -13.18 16.73
C LEU A 6 15.82 -13.25 17.15
N LEU A 7 16.12 -14.09 18.15
CA LEU A 7 17.50 -14.32 18.60
C LEU A 7 18.35 -15.01 17.52
N THR A 8 17.79 -15.96 16.80
CA THR A 8 18.49 -16.63 15.67
C THR A 8 18.74 -15.63 14.55
N PHE A 9 17.79 -14.76 14.24
CA PHE A 9 17.96 -13.74 13.21
C PHE A 9 19.01 -12.69 13.60
N LEU A 10 18.98 -12.19 14.84
CA LEU A 10 20.00 -11.28 15.37
C LEU A 10 21.37 -11.94 15.47
N SER A 11 21.45 -13.23 15.81
CA SER A 11 22.72 -13.96 15.84
C SER A 11 23.29 -14.23 14.45
N ILE A 12 22.46 -14.43 13.42
CA ILE A 12 22.90 -14.55 12.02
C ILE A 12 23.47 -13.21 11.54
N ILE A 13 22.84 -12.08 11.84
CA ILE A 13 23.35 -10.76 11.50
C ILE A 13 24.68 -10.48 12.20
N ALA A 14 24.78 -10.77 13.50
CA ALA A 14 26.03 -10.61 14.25
C ALA A 14 27.14 -11.54 13.74
N PHE A 15 26.80 -12.75 13.33
CA PHE A 15 27.72 -13.71 12.73
C PHE A 15 28.23 -13.25 11.38
N LEU A 16 27.36 -12.72 10.50
CA LEU A 16 27.74 -12.17 9.19
C LEU A 16 28.66 -10.96 9.32
N GLN A 17 28.45 -10.11 10.34
CA GLN A 17 29.35 -8.99 10.63
C GLN A 17 30.73 -9.41 11.14
N ALA A 18 30.82 -10.54 11.85
CA ALA A 18 32.10 -11.07 12.36
C ALA A 18 33.06 -11.63 11.29
N PHE A 19 32.55 -11.94 10.09
CA PHE A 19 33.33 -12.49 8.98
C PHE A 19 33.86 -11.45 7.97
N SER A 20 33.77 -10.17 8.26
CA SER A 20 34.37 -9.12 7.43
C SER A 20 35.90 -9.08 7.56
N GLN A 21 36.60 -9.76 6.68
CA GLN A 21 38.09 -9.83 6.71
C GLN A 21 38.78 -8.56 6.19
N ASP A 22 38.12 -7.64 5.47
CA ASP A 22 38.76 -6.50 4.82
C ASP A 22 38.18 -5.12 5.20
N GLY A 23 37.62 -4.98 6.39
CA GLY A 23 37.11 -3.68 6.87
C GLY A 23 35.84 -3.17 6.15
N LYS A 24 35.39 -3.83 5.07
CA LYS A 24 34.09 -3.62 4.44
C LYS A 24 33.28 -4.90 4.53
N SER A 25 32.20 -4.89 5.26
CA SER A 25 31.28 -6.03 5.34
C SER A 25 30.72 -6.34 3.94
N PHE A 26 30.79 -7.60 3.51
CA PHE A 26 30.15 -8.06 2.27
C PHE A 26 28.64 -7.97 2.32
N VAL A 27 28.07 -8.07 3.52
CA VAL A 27 26.65 -7.87 3.78
C VAL A 27 26.51 -6.72 4.79
N THR A 28 25.69 -5.72 4.47
CA THR A 28 25.40 -4.59 5.35
C THR A 28 23.95 -4.66 5.82
N LEU A 29 23.68 -4.10 6.98
CA LEU A 29 22.36 -3.72 7.45
C LEU A 29 22.38 -2.18 7.58
N ASP A 30 21.73 -1.50 6.63
CA ASP A 30 21.82 -0.05 6.52
C ASP A 30 20.73 0.63 7.36
N ASN A 31 19.54 0.05 7.40
CA ASN A 31 18.41 0.56 8.16
C ASN A 31 17.67 -0.55 8.90
N LEU A 32 17.21 -0.25 10.10
CA LEU A 32 16.28 -1.08 10.87
C LEU A 32 15.25 -0.17 11.54
N HIS A 33 13.98 -0.35 11.18
CA HIS A 33 12.86 0.47 11.64
C HIS A 33 11.84 -0.35 12.41
N LEU A 34 11.29 0.21 13.46
CA LEU A 34 10.12 -0.28 14.16
C LEU A 34 9.00 0.77 14.07
N ASN A 35 7.91 0.42 13.44
CA ASN A 35 6.76 1.30 13.26
C ASN A 35 5.52 0.69 13.91
N THR A 36 4.81 1.51 14.68
CA THR A 36 3.62 1.05 15.40
C THR A 36 2.52 2.10 15.33
N ARG A 37 1.27 1.63 15.21
CA ARG A 37 0.07 2.45 15.31
C ARG A 37 -1.00 1.73 16.12
N ALA A 38 -1.61 2.43 17.07
CA ALA A 38 -2.77 2.00 17.83
C ALA A 38 -3.85 3.09 17.78
N ASP A 39 -5.08 2.68 17.57
CA ASP A 39 -6.23 3.57 17.42
C ASP A 39 -7.33 3.17 18.41
N PHE A 40 -8.08 4.16 18.88
CA PHE A 40 -9.46 3.99 19.34
C PHE A 40 -10.37 4.36 18.16
N THR A 41 -11.25 3.44 17.79
CA THR A 41 -12.18 3.60 16.67
C THR A 41 -13.60 3.64 17.21
N LEU A 42 -14.40 4.54 16.66
CA LEU A 42 -15.84 4.65 16.86
C LEU A 42 -16.53 4.55 15.48
N ASP A 43 -17.34 3.53 15.29
CA ASP A 43 -18.14 3.29 14.08
C ASP A 43 -19.62 3.53 14.41
N TYR A 44 -20.30 4.33 13.59
CA TYR A 44 -21.73 4.61 13.74
C TYR A 44 -22.46 4.37 12.41
N HIS A 45 -23.48 3.53 12.49
CA HIS A 45 -24.42 3.25 11.42
C HIS A 45 -25.78 3.85 11.78
N PRO A 46 -26.29 4.85 11.07
CA PRO A 46 -27.58 5.50 11.38
C PRO A 46 -28.79 4.57 11.28
N GLY A 47 -28.60 3.39 10.70
CA GLY A 47 -29.69 2.49 10.34
C GLY A 47 -30.29 2.85 8.98
N HIS A 48 -31.04 1.94 8.40
CA HIS A 48 -31.76 2.14 7.14
C HIS A 48 -32.91 1.14 7.03
N ASP A 49 -34.09 1.59 6.62
CA ASP A 49 -35.33 0.79 6.51
C ASP A 49 -35.58 -0.07 7.77
N THR A 50 -35.36 -1.38 7.69
CA THR A 50 -35.59 -2.34 8.79
C THR A 50 -34.36 -2.53 9.68
N VAL A 51 -33.23 -1.90 9.38
CA VAL A 51 -31.98 -2.03 10.14
C VAL A 51 -31.91 -0.91 11.18
N ALA A 52 -31.86 -1.29 12.47
CA ALA A 52 -31.74 -0.32 13.56
C ALA A 52 -30.35 0.35 13.54
N PRO A 53 -30.26 1.60 14.04
CA PRO A 53 -28.98 2.25 14.25
C PRO A 53 -28.05 1.40 15.15
N SER A 54 -26.78 1.38 14.86
CA SER A 54 -25.78 0.68 15.67
C SER A 54 -24.52 1.50 15.87
N THR A 55 -23.86 1.28 17.01
CA THR A 55 -22.56 1.88 17.33
C THR A 55 -21.63 0.79 17.79
N ASP A 56 -20.43 0.75 17.24
CA ASP A 56 -19.34 -0.10 17.68
C ASP A 56 -18.12 0.75 18.00
N HIS A 57 -17.34 0.37 19.02
CA HIS A 57 -16.15 1.11 19.41
C HIS A 57 -15.13 0.23 20.12
N GLY A 58 -13.86 0.62 20.04
CA GLY A 58 -12.82 -0.10 20.74
C GLY A 58 -11.40 0.32 20.42
N PHE A 59 -10.48 -0.17 21.23
CA PHE A 59 -9.05 -0.04 20.97
C PHE A 59 -8.57 -1.14 20.04
N ALA A 60 -7.75 -0.77 19.05
CA ALA A 60 -7.14 -1.70 18.13
C ALA A 60 -5.67 -1.36 17.87
N GLY A 61 -4.80 -2.38 17.94
CA GLY A 61 -3.45 -2.31 17.39
C GLY A 61 -3.52 -2.43 15.88
N LYS A 62 -3.37 -1.33 15.16
CA LYS A 62 -3.50 -1.30 13.69
C LYS A 62 -2.26 -1.82 13.00
N TYR A 63 -1.08 -1.40 13.45
CA TYR A 63 0.19 -1.81 12.85
C TYR A 63 1.26 -2.04 13.92
N LEU A 64 2.03 -3.09 13.72
CA LEU A 64 3.32 -3.33 14.34
C LEU A 64 4.22 -3.96 13.28
N VAL A 65 5.16 -3.18 12.77
CA VAL A 65 5.96 -3.51 11.59
C VAL A 65 7.44 -3.35 11.91
N VAL A 66 8.24 -4.35 11.55
CA VAL A 66 9.69 -4.26 11.47
C VAL A 66 10.09 -4.21 10.01
N ALA A 67 10.91 -3.24 9.65
CA ALA A 67 11.49 -3.15 8.31
C ALA A 67 13.01 -3.04 8.41
N LEU A 68 13.68 -3.68 7.47
CA LEU A 68 15.13 -3.63 7.36
C LEU A 68 15.55 -3.60 5.89
N ASP A 69 16.64 -2.89 5.65
CA ASP A 69 17.26 -2.71 4.34
C ASP A 69 18.76 -2.87 4.46
N GLY A 70 19.39 -3.39 3.40
CA GLY A 70 20.84 -3.52 3.35
C GLY A 70 21.35 -3.91 1.97
N THR A 71 22.65 -4.15 1.88
CA THR A 71 23.31 -4.53 0.63
C THR A 71 24.07 -5.86 0.77
N ILE A 72 24.28 -6.53 -0.35
CA ILE A 72 25.13 -7.72 -0.47
C ILE A 72 26.13 -7.45 -1.61
N GLY A 73 27.38 -7.19 -1.24
CA GLY A 73 28.38 -6.71 -2.17
C GLY A 73 27.98 -5.39 -2.82
N SER A 74 28.44 -5.15 -4.06
CA SER A 74 28.21 -3.89 -4.78
C SER A 74 26.99 -3.92 -5.71
N LYS A 75 26.40 -5.10 -5.95
CA LYS A 75 25.36 -5.25 -6.99
C LYS A 75 23.98 -5.60 -6.48
N PHE A 76 23.87 -6.01 -5.21
CA PHE A 76 22.60 -6.44 -4.65
C PHE A 76 22.18 -5.56 -3.48
N SER A 77 20.89 -5.26 -3.39
CA SER A 77 20.27 -4.73 -2.18
C SER A 77 19.07 -5.59 -1.80
N TYR A 78 18.80 -5.71 -0.52
CA TYR A 78 17.67 -6.46 -0.02
C TYR A 78 16.77 -5.59 0.84
N HIS A 79 15.48 -5.90 0.80
CA HIS A 79 14.43 -5.18 1.51
C HIS A 79 13.48 -6.17 2.15
N LEU A 80 13.23 -6.01 3.43
CA LEU A 80 12.26 -6.80 4.18
C LEU A 80 11.37 -5.88 5.00
N ARG A 81 10.07 -6.10 4.95
CA ARG A 81 9.09 -5.49 5.83
C ARG A 81 8.13 -6.54 6.34
N GLN A 82 8.20 -6.79 7.64
CA GLN A 82 7.39 -7.77 8.32
C GLN A 82 6.34 -7.11 9.19
N ARG A 83 5.08 -7.40 8.95
CA ARG A 83 3.97 -7.07 9.82
C ARG A 83 3.88 -8.14 10.91
N ILE A 84 4.08 -7.75 12.16
CA ILE A 84 4.09 -8.67 13.30
C ILE A 84 2.66 -8.93 13.80
N ASN A 85 1.77 -7.94 13.66
CA ASN A 85 0.37 -8.02 14.08
C ASN A 85 -0.59 -8.43 12.95
N ALA A 86 -0.08 -8.99 11.86
CA ALA A 86 -0.97 -9.51 10.83
C ALA A 86 -1.89 -10.57 11.44
N PRO A 87 -3.20 -10.48 11.22
CA PRO A 87 -4.12 -11.50 11.71
C PRO A 87 -3.71 -12.86 11.12
N ASN A 88 -3.73 -13.89 11.95
CA ASN A 88 -3.63 -15.27 11.49
C ASN A 88 -4.96 -15.61 10.80
N ILE A 89 -5.16 -15.11 9.59
CA ILE A 89 -6.34 -15.42 8.80
C ILE A 89 -6.13 -16.83 8.23
N GLY A 90 -6.80 -17.79 8.82
CA GLY A 90 -7.10 -19.15 8.40
C GLY A 90 -6.12 -19.92 7.50
N PHE A 91 -5.95 -21.19 7.73
CA PHE A 91 -5.45 -22.29 6.88
C PHE A 91 -3.98 -22.33 6.42
N ALA A 92 -3.32 -21.26 6.13
CA ALA A 92 -1.88 -21.24 5.89
C ALA A 92 -1.29 -20.14 6.75
N ASN A 93 -1.13 -20.44 8.02
CA ASN A 93 -0.48 -19.58 8.97
C ASN A 93 1.02 -19.49 8.64
N THR A 94 1.33 -18.80 7.57
CA THR A 94 2.70 -18.59 7.19
C THR A 94 3.12 -17.20 7.65
N PHE A 95 4.26 -17.16 8.31
CA PHE A 95 4.97 -15.92 8.60
C PHE A 95 5.08 -15.03 7.35
N PHE A 96 5.18 -15.65 6.18
CA PHE A 96 5.25 -15.01 4.89
C PHE A 96 3.97 -14.25 4.50
N GLN A 97 2.81 -14.61 4.99
CA GLN A 97 1.57 -13.84 4.76
C GLN A 97 1.60 -12.48 5.47
N GLY A 98 2.21 -12.42 6.66
CA GLY A 98 2.44 -11.17 7.36
C GLY A 98 3.61 -10.35 6.81
N THR A 99 4.32 -10.85 5.81
CA THR A 99 5.38 -10.11 5.13
C THR A 99 4.75 -9.21 4.10
N ASP A 100 4.92 -7.88 4.23
CA ASP A 100 4.48 -6.93 3.21
C ASP A 100 5.40 -7.05 1.99
N TRP A 101 6.73 -6.99 2.19
CA TRP A 101 7.68 -7.28 1.13
C TRP A 101 8.92 -8.00 1.66
N ALA A 102 9.51 -8.81 0.80
CA ALA A 102 10.78 -9.47 0.96
C ALA A 102 11.35 -9.72 -0.44
N TYR A 103 12.19 -8.81 -0.91
CA TYR A 103 12.74 -8.88 -2.26
C TYR A 103 14.20 -8.47 -2.31
N LEU A 104 14.86 -8.95 -3.35
CA LEU A 104 16.24 -8.63 -3.70
C LEU A 104 16.26 -7.83 -4.99
N ASN A 105 17.03 -6.75 -5.02
CA ASN A 105 17.38 -6.05 -6.25
C ASN A 105 18.73 -6.52 -6.74
N TRP A 106 18.85 -6.76 -8.03
CA TRP A 106 20.08 -6.98 -8.74
C TRP A 106 20.32 -5.82 -9.71
N ASN A 107 21.33 -5.01 -9.41
CA ASN A 107 21.70 -3.84 -10.21
C ASN A 107 22.62 -4.26 -11.34
N PHE A 108 22.14 -4.21 -12.59
CA PHE A 108 22.93 -4.45 -13.80
C PHE A 108 23.80 -3.24 -14.11
N THR A 109 23.18 -2.05 -14.00
CA THR A 109 23.78 -0.73 -14.14
C THR A 109 23.22 0.20 -13.07
N ASP A 110 23.67 1.46 -13.02
CA ASP A 110 23.11 2.47 -12.11
C ASP A 110 21.64 2.80 -12.43
N ASN A 111 21.19 2.50 -13.64
CA ASN A 111 19.84 2.82 -14.13
C ASN A 111 18.91 1.62 -14.26
N LEU A 112 19.45 0.41 -14.46
CA LEU A 112 18.69 -0.79 -14.78
C LEU A 112 18.93 -1.86 -13.71
N PHE A 113 17.82 -2.34 -13.10
CA PHE A 113 17.86 -3.39 -12.11
C PHE A 113 16.65 -4.31 -12.17
N LEU A 114 16.83 -5.55 -11.73
CA LEU A 114 15.81 -6.55 -11.54
C LEU A 114 15.47 -6.64 -10.05
N SER A 115 14.18 -6.57 -9.70
CA SER A 115 13.68 -6.90 -8.37
C SER A 115 12.95 -8.23 -8.40
N ALA A 116 13.26 -9.13 -7.45
CA ALA A 116 12.59 -10.43 -7.37
C ALA A 116 12.26 -10.78 -5.92
N GLY A 117 11.07 -11.33 -5.68
CA GLY A 117 10.53 -11.69 -4.38
C GLY A 117 9.13 -11.15 -4.16
N LYS A 118 8.70 -11.08 -2.90
CA LYS A 118 7.41 -10.47 -2.55
C LYS A 118 7.56 -8.95 -2.57
N GLN A 119 6.76 -8.27 -3.36
CA GLN A 119 6.84 -6.84 -3.60
C GLN A 119 5.47 -6.23 -3.81
N VAL A 120 5.38 -4.90 -3.85
CA VAL A 120 4.14 -4.20 -4.16
C VAL A 120 3.68 -4.57 -5.56
N VAL A 121 2.41 -4.89 -5.74
CA VAL A 121 1.78 -5.02 -7.06
C VAL A 121 1.76 -3.63 -7.69
N ALA A 122 2.36 -3.48 -8.86
CA ALA A 122 2.61 -2.17 -9.47
C ALA A 122 1.34 -1.59 -10.12
N ILE A 123 0.40 -1.14 -9.30
CA ILE A 123 -0.79 -0.40 -9.71
C ILE A 123 -0.60 1.08 -9.36
N GLY A 124 -0.98 1.97 -10.27
CA GLY A 124 -0.85 3.41 -10.10
C GLY A 124 -1.85 3.99 -9.09
N GLY A 125 -1.64 5.26 -8.75
CA GLY A 125 -2.40 5.97 -7.75
C GLY A 125 -1.59 6.26 -6.49
N TRP A 126 -1.77 7.42 -5.93
CA TRP A 126 -1.02 7.88 -4.75
C TRP A 126 -1.59 7.33 -3.45
N GLU A 127 -2.90 7.03 -3.39
CA GLU A 127 -3.43 6.31 -2.24
C GLU A 127 -2.84 4.90 -2.17
N TYR A 128 -2.82 4.18 -3.31
CA TYR A 128 -2.31 2.82 -3.36
C TYR A 128 -0.80 2.74 -3.06
N ASP A 129 -0.04 3.75 -3.45
CA ASP A 129 1.40 3.87 -3.18
C ASP A 129 1.72 4.34 -1.75
N SER A 130 0.70 4.75 -0.99
CA SER A 130 0.89 5.27 0.36
C SER A 130 1.21 4.15 1.37
N ASN A 131 1.98 4.51 2.41
CA ASN A 131 2.29 3.56 3.47
C ASN A 131 1.01 3.25 4.28
N PRO A 132 0.64 1.97 4.47
CA PRO A 132 -0.57 1.59 5.21
C PRO A 132 -0.71 2.18 6.62
N ILE A 133 0.40 2.43 7.31
CA ILE A 133 0.40 3.05 8.65
C ILE A 133 -0.11 4.52 8.62
N ASP A 134 -0.07 5.17 7.45
CA ASP A 134 -0.47 6.56 7.25
C ASP A 134 -1.89 6.68 6.66
N ILE A 135 -2.53 5.54 6.33
CA ILE A 135 -3.92 5.50 5.86
C ILE A 135 -4.86 5.33 7.04
N TYR A 136 -5.68 6.34 7.34
CA TYR A 136 -6.71 6.29 8.39
C TYR A 136 -8.02 5.72 7.87
N TYR A 137 -8.32 6.02 6.64
CA TYR A 137 -9.47 5.54 5.89
C TYR A 137 -9.00 5.08 4.50
N GLY A 138 -9.17 3.81 4.18
CA GLY A 138 -8.90 3.23 2.86
C GLY A 138 -10.16 3.25 2.01
N THR A 139 -10.03 3.57 0.72
CA THR A 139 -11.14 3.45 -0.24
C THR A 139 -11.51 1.98 -0.47
N GLU A 140 -12.61 1.73 -1.14
CA GLU A 140 -13.01 0.39 -1.55
C GLU A 140 -11.91 -0.27 -2.41
N PHE A 141 -11.34 0.48 -3.34
CA PHE A 141 -10.20 0.02 -4.14
C PHE A 141 -9.00 -0.42 -3.28
N TRP A 142 -8.62 0.38 -2.26
CA TRP A 142 -7.57 0.03 -1.33
C TRP A 142 -7.86 -1.27 -0.56
N ASN A 143 -9.11 -1.47 -0.18
CA ASN A 143 -9.53 -2.59 0.67
C ASN A 143 -9.72 -3.89 -0.11
N THR A 144 -9.96 -3.82 -1.42
CA THR A 144 -10.29 -4.99 -2.26
C THR A 144 -9.09 -5.57 -3.00
N VAL A 145 -8.01 -4.80 -3.21
CA VAL A 145 -6.84 -5.28 -3.94
C VAL A 145 -5.69 -5.55 -2.99
N CYS A 146 -5.18 -6.79 -2.97
CA CYS A 146 -4.00 -7.14 -2.19
C CYS A 146 -2.78 -6.38 -2.72
N CYS A 147 -2.09 -5.65 -1.83
CA CYS A 147 -0.96 -4.80 -2.23
C CYS A 147 0.34 -5.55 -2.49
N TYR A 148 0.52 -6.80 -2.03
CA TYR A 148 1.83 -7.43 -1.98
C TYR A 148 1.79 -8.85 -2.50
N GLU A 149 2.51 -9.10 -3.62
CA GLU A 149 2.55 -10.40 -4.26
C GLU A 149 3.98 -10.81 -4.65
N VAL A 150 4.19 -12.12 -4.78
CA VAL A 150 5.46 -12.69 -5.23
C VAL A 150 5.59 -12.56 -6.74
N GLY A 151 6.71 -12.02 -7.19
CA GLY A 151 6.98 -11.84 -8.61
C GLY A 151 8.35 -11.25 -8.88
N ALA A 152 8.51 -10.74 -10.09
CA ALA A 152 9.72 -10.05 -10.53
C ALA A 152 9.35 -8.80 -11.32
N SER A 153 10.19 -7.76 -11.21
CA SER A 153 10.05 -6.54 -11.99
C SER A 153 11.39 -6.07 -12.54
N LEU A 154 11.40 -5.71 -13.82
CA LEU A 154 12.52 -5.02 -14.44
C LEU A 154 12.27 -3.51 -14.32
N ASN A 155 13.24 -2.81 -13.80
CA ASN A 155 13.13 -1.41 -13.43
C ASN A 155 14.18 -0.57 -14.17
N TYR A 156 13.76 0.57 -14.69
CA TYR A 156 14.64 1.57 -15.27
C TYR A 156 14.40 2.93 -14.65
N LYS A 157 15.47 3.56 -14.14
CA LYS A 157 15.47 4.94 -13.62
C LYS A 157 16.38 5.79 -14.47
N ASP A 158 15.92 6.95 -14.91
CA ASP A 158 16.79 7.88 -15.63
C ASP A 158 17.82 8.53 -14.70
N ASN A 159 18.92 9.03 -15.29
CA ASN A 159 20.00 9.68 -14.52
C ASN A 159 19.56 10.96 -13.81
N ALA A 160 18.50 11.61 -14.29
CA ALA A 160 17.96 12.83 -13.69
C ALA A 160 17.02 12.55 -12.51
N GLY A 161 16.67 11.29 -12.26
CA GLY A 161 15.69 10.89 -11.25
C GLY A 161 14.28 11.37 -11.54
N LYS A 162 14.00 11.73 -12.80
CA LYS A 162 12.69 12.25 -13.21
C LYS A 162 11.72 11.15 -13.63
N ASN A 163 12.24 10.05 -14.15
CA ASN A 163 11.43 8.95 -14.64
C ASN A 163 11.88 7.62 -14.06
N HIS A 164 10.92 6.84 -13.59
CA HIS A 164 11.10 5.46 -13.21
C HIS A 164 10.02 4.62 -13.89
N PHE A 165 10.45 3.76 -14.79
CA PHE A 165 9.60 2.79 -15.47
C PHE A 165 9.85 1.41 -14.88
N LEU A 166 8.79 0.63 -14.73
CA LEU A 166 8.91 -0.78 -14.38
C LEU A 166 7.91 -1.63 -15.15
N VAL A 167 8.35 -2.83 -15.50
CA VAL A 167 7.51 -3.92 -16.01
C VAL A 167 7.56 -5.03 -14.98
N GLN A 168 6.40 -5.47 -14.50
CA GLN A 168 6.28 -6.49 -13.45
C GLN A 168 5.40 -7.63 -13.91
N MET A 169 5.80 -8.85 -13.55
CA MET A 169 4.95 -10.03 -13.52
C MET A 169 4.95 -10.59 -12.11
N CYS A 170 3.78 -10.80 -11.53
CA CYS A 170 3.63 -11.37 -10.20
C CYS A 170 2.41 -12.30 -10.15
N ASN A 171 2.25 -13.01 -9.03
CA ASN A 171 0.99 -13.69 -8.76
C ASN A 171 -0.14 -12.67 -8.80
N SER A 172 -1.33 -13.09 -9.22
CA SER A 172 -2.49 -12.23 -9.16
C SER A 172 -2.87 -11.90 -7.71
N PRO A 173 -3.17 -10.64 -7.37
CA PRO A 173 -3.71 -10.28 -6.06
C PRO A 173 -5.11 -10.87 -5.80
N PHE A 174 -5.74 -11.47 -6.81
CA PHE A 174 -7.04 -12.11 -6.72
C PHE A 174 -6.96 -13.64 -6.52
N ILE A 175 -5.77 -14.15 -6.19
CA ILE A 175 -5.61 -15.56 -5.83
C ILE A 175 -6.48 -15.90 -4.61
N ASN A 176 -7.30 -16.91 -4.78
CA ASN A 176 -7.93 -17.64 -3.69
C ASN A 176 -7.34 -19.05 -3.62
N GLN A 177 -7.66 -19.82 -2.56
CA GLN A 177 -7.09 -21.16 -2.33
C GLN A 177 -7.32 -22.16 -3.47
N ALA A 178 -8.27 -21.90 -4.36
CA ALA A 178 -8.62 -22.79 -5.47
C ALA A 178 -7.86 -22.48 -6.77
N MET A 179 -7.23 -21.30 -6.88
CA MET A 179 -6.59 -20.84 -8.11
C MET A 179 -5.17 -20.34 -7.83
N GLN A 180 -4.18 -21.15 -8.18
CA GLN A 180 -2.76 -20.86 -7.92
C GLN A 180 -1.96 -20.49 -9.18
N SER A 181 -2.58 -20.51 -10.36
CA SER A 181 -1.90 -20.30 -11.64
C SER A 181 -2.47 -19.11 -12.41
N ILE A 182 -2.75 -18.04 -11.70
CA ILE A 182 -3.17 -16.76 -12.28
C ILE A 182 -2.17 -15.67 -11.94
N TYR A 183 -1.95 -14.73 -12.87
CA TYR A 183 -0.88 -13.75 -12.81
C TYR A 183 -1.38 -12.34 -13.05
N ALA A 184 -0.58 -11.38 -12.62
CA ALA A 184 -0.73 -9.97 -12.95
C ALA A 184 0.46 -9.49 -13.78
N TYR A 185 0.18 -8.73 -14.84
CA TYR A 185 1.14 -8.12 -15.73
C TYR A 185 0.98 -6.61 -15.63
N ASN A 186 2.02 -5.93 -15.18
CA ASN A 186 1.94 -4.54 -14.79
C ASN A 186 3.00 -3.71 -15.53
N LEU A 187 2.58 -2.57 -16.06
CA LEU A 187 3.44 -1.51 -16.56
C LEU A 187 3.19 -0.26 -15.71
N MET A 188 4.23 0.30 -15.12
CA MET A 188 4.14 1.44 -14.21
C MET A 188 5.14 2.51 -14.60
N TRP A 189 4.73 3.76 -14.50
CA TRP A 189 5.57 4.93 -14.65
C TRP A 189 5.39 5.91 -13.50
N TYR A 190 6.48 6.17 -12.78
CA TYR A 190 6.60 7.27 -11.85
C TYR A 190 7.33 8.43 -12.53
N GLY A 191 6.69 9.59 -12.57
CA GLY A 191 7.29 10.84 -13.01
C GLY A 191 7.50 11.80 -11.85
N ASN A 192 8.63 12.52 -11.84
CA ASN A 192 8.96 13.54 -10.86
C ASN A 192 9.44 14.81 -11.56
N PHE A 193 8.53 15.77 -11.71
CA PHE A 193 8.75 17.04 -12.40
C PHE A 193 8.74 18.21 -11.40
N GLY A 194 9.33 18.00 -10.23
CA GLY A 194 9.39 18.98 -9.17
C GLY A 194 8.06 19.08 -8.42
N VAL A 195 7.28 20.12 -8.69
CA VAL A 195 5.96 20.29 -8.07
C VAL A 195 4.95 19.23 -8.52
N PHE A 196 5.05 18.77 -9.75
CA PHE A 196 4.15 17.78 -10.32
C PHE A 196 4.79 16.39 -10.35
N LYS A 197 4.06 15.40 -9.86
CA LYS A 197 4.46 13.99 -9.85
C LYS A 197 3.35 13.11 -10.41
N THR A 198 3.73 12.00 -11.04
CA THR A 198 2.81 11.02 -11.61
C THR A 198 3.06 9.62 -11.04
N ALA A 199 1.99 8.84 -10.93
CA ALA A 199 2.01 7.40 -10.62
C ALA A 199 0.99 6.72 -11.55
N TYR A 200 1.40 6.43 -12.80
CA TYR A 200 0.53 5.91 -13.85
C TYR A 200 0.80 4.44 -14.11
N SER A 201 -0.25 3.66 -14.30
CA SER A 201 -0.10 2.25 -14.67
C SER A 201 -1.12 1.78 -15.70
N ALA A 202 -0.72 0.73 -16.41
CA ALA A 202 -1.59 -0.13 -17.19
C ALA A 202 -1.37 -1.58 -16.70
N ASN A 203 -2.44 -2.25 -16.29
CA ASN A 203 -2.37 -3.54 -15.65
C ASN A 203 -3.34 -4.51 -16.30
N MET A 204 -2.92 -5.77 -16.43
CA MET A 204 -3.76 -6.90 -16.80
C MET A 204 -3.67 -7.91 -15.65
N ILE A 205 -4.74 -8.05 -14.89
CA ILE A 205 -4.76 -8.87 -13.67
C ILE A 205 -5.77 -10.00 -13.87
N GLU A 206 -5.28 -11.24 -13.88
CA GLU A 206 -6.15 -12.41 -13.99
C GLU A 206 -6.96 -12.57 -12.70
N TYR A 207 -8.29 -12.70 -12.84
CA TYR A 207 -9.18 -13.12 -11.76
C TYR A 207 -9.67 -14.56 -11.93
N GLN A 208 -9.53 -15.10 -13.15
CA GLN A 208 -9.65 -16.51 -13.54
C GLN A 208 -8.66 -16.79 -14.67
N PRO A 209 -8.27 -18.05 -14.92
CA PRO A 209 -7.37 -18.38 -16.02
C PRO A 209 -7.83 -17.81 -17.35
N GLY A 210 -7.03 -16.92 -17.96
CA GLY A 210 -7.32 -16.24 -19.22
C GLY A 210 -8.38 -15.14 -19.14
N LYS A 211 -8.91 -14.82 -17.96
CA LYS A 211 -9.86 -13.71 -17.76
C LYS A 211 -9.23 -12.60 -16.93
N PHE A 212 -9.29 -11.38 -17.43
CA PHE A 212 -8.57 -10.24 -16.89
C PHE A 212 -9.50 -9.13 -16.45
N ILE A 213 -9.16 -8.50 -15.31
CA ILE A 213 -9.54 -7.14 -14.99
C ILE A 213 -8.36 -6.25 -15.39
N ASN A 214 -8.60 -5.29 -16.26
CA ASN A 214 -7.59 -4.35 -16.72
C ASN A 214 -7.74 -3.05 -15.94
N TYR A 215 -6.65 -2.56 -15.38
CA TYR A 215 -6.60 -1.26 -14.70
C TYR A 215 -5.84 -0.27 -15.57
N ILE A 216 -6.41 0.91 -15.71
CA ILE A 216 -5.70 2.12 -16.17
C ILE A 216 -5.77 3.09 -15.01
N ALA A 217 -4.67 3.28 -14.31
CA ALA A 217 -4.60 4.14 -13.14
C ALA A 217 -3.75 5.39 -13.44
N LEU A 218 -4.29 6.56 -13.14
CA LEU A 218 -3.67 7.86 -13.36
C LEU A 218 -3.59 8.61 -12.02
N GLY A 219 -2.49 8.45 -11.30
CA GLY A 219 -2.21 9.16 -10.06
C GLY A 219 -1.46 10.47 -10.34
N ASN A 220 -2.07 11.61 -10.06
CA ASN A 220 -1.50 12.93 -10.21
C ASN A 220 -1.27 13.56 -8.82
N LYS A 221 -0.08 14.09 -8.56
CA LYS A 221 0.23 14.74 -7.29
C LYS A 221 0.86 16.10 -7.55
N LEU A 222 0.41 17.08 -6.78
CA LEU A 222 1.02 18.41 -6.68
C LEU A 222 1.59 18.59 -5.28
N GLN A 223 2.84 19.00 -5.20
CA GLN A 223 3.54 19.19 -3.93
C GLN A 223 4.19 20.55 -3.91
N PHE A 224 3.63 21.45 -3.13
CA PHE A 224 4.16 22.78 -2.84
C PHE A 224 4.78 22.79 -1.44
N LYS A 225 5.45 23.90 -1.06
CA LYS A 225 5.94 24.03 0.29
C LYS A 225 4.77 24.01 1.29
N GLY A 226 4.70 22.93 2.08
CA GLY A 226 3.69 22.74 3.12
C GLY A 226 2.30 22.35 2.62
N VAL A 227 2.11 22.08 1.33
CA VAL A 227 0.84 21.57 0.78
C VAL A 227 1.12 20.42 -0.18
N GLU A 228 0.45 19.30 0.04
CA GLU A 228 0.41 18.17 -0.87
C GLU A 228 -1.05 17.90 -1.26
N MET A 229 -1.31 17.70 -2.54
CA MET A 229 -2.61 17.25 -3.03
C MET A 229 -2.44 16.22 -4.13
N TYR A 230 -3.36 15.28 -4.21
CA TYR A 230 -3.36 14.28 -5.27
C TYR A 230 -4.76 14.02 -5.80
N LEU A 231 -4.81 13.57 -7.06
CA LEU A 231 -6.00 13.07 -7.72
C LEU A 231 -5.63 11.75 -8.40
N ASP A 232 -6.25 10.67 -7.94
CA ASP A 232 -6.17 9.36 -8.56
C ASP A 232 -7.46 9.08 -9.33
N VAL A 233 -7.33 8.63 -10.56
CA VAL A 233 -8.44 8.15 -11.39
C VAL A 233 -8.08 6.75 -11.87
N ILE A 234 -8.87 5.76 -11.49
CA ILE A 234 -8.62 4.36 -11.77
C ILE A 234 -9.82 3.81 -12.52
N ASN A 235 -9.63 3.45 -13.79
CA ASN A 235 -10.61 2.76 -14.59
C ASN A 235 -10.33 1.26 -14.55
N ARG A 236 -11.35 0.46 -14.27
CA ARG A 236 -11.29 -1.00 -14.33
C ARG A 236 -12.15 -1.49 -15.49
N ALA A 237 -11.74 -2.54 -16.16
CA ALA A 237 -12.55 -3.13 -17.23
C ALA A 237 -12.16 -4.59 -17.50
N SER A 238 -13.14 -5.44 -17.74
CA SER A 238 -12.92 -6.72 -18.40
C SER A 238 -12.94 -6.57 -19.92
N PHE A 239 -12.23 -7.42 -20.65
CA PHE A 239 -12.34 -7.48 -22.11
C PHE A 239 -13.72 -7.95 -22.60
N GLU A 240 -14.55 -8.51 -21.72
CA GLU A 240 -15.91 -8.95 -22.02
C GLU A 240 -16.95 -7.80 -21.95
N GLN A 241 -16.53 -6.59 -21.54
CA GLN A 241 -17.40 -5.42 -21.44
C GLN A 241 -17.58 -4.71 -22.78
N ASP A 242 -18.81 -4.23 -23.03
CA ASP A 242 -19.12 -3.43 -24.24
C ASP A 242 -18.34 -2.11 -24.29
N ARG A 243 -18.03 -1.54 -23.13
CA ARG A 243 -17.27 -0.30 -23.02
C ARG A 243 -16.09 -0.49 -22.07
N PHE A 244 -14.89 -0.24 -22.54
CA PHE A 244 -13.70 -0.33 -21.75
C PHE A 244 -13.57 0.81 -20.73
N PHE A 245 -13.97 2.02 -21.08
CA PHE A 245 -13.85 3.20 -20.23
C PHE A 245 -15.21 3.66 -19.70
N GLY A 246 -15.22 4.13 -18.43
CA GLY A 246 -16.33 4.85 -17.85
C GLY A 246 -17.44 3.99 -17.26
N GLN A 247 -17.29 2.67 -17.20
CA GLN A 247 -18.29 1.78 -16.57
C GLN A 247 -17.92 1.38 -15.15
N ASP A 248 -16.64 1.34 -14.86
CA ASP A 248 -16.13 1.03 -13.53
C ASP A 248 -14.95 1.97 -13.22
N ILE A 249 -15.17 2.92 -12.33
CA ILE A 249 -14.22 4.00 -12.04
C ILE A 249 -14.14 4.22 -10.54
N THR A 250 -12.91 4.41 -10.05
CA THR A 250 -12.61 5.02 -8.76
C THR A 250 -11.95 6.37 -9.00
N ALA A 251 -12.45 7.43 -8.36
CA ALA A 251 -11.82 8.74 -8.32
C ALA A 251 -11.53 9.12 -6.87
N ILE A 252 -10.29 9.49 -6.55
CA ILE A 252 -9.86 9.82 -5.19
C ILE A 252 -9.14 11.16 -5.22
N TYR A 253 -9.57 12.09 -4.39
CA TYR A 253 -8.89 13.35 -4.15
C TYR A 253 -8.40 13.41 -2.70
N GLY A 254 -7.14 13.77 -2.50
CA GLY A 254 -6.57 13.99 -1.19
C GLY A 254 -5.80 15.31 -1.12
N ILE A 255 -5.84 15.95 0.03
CA ILE A 255 -5.08 17.15 0.34
C ILE A 255 -4.55 17.09 1.76
N GLY A 256 -3.30 17.49 1.95
CA GLY A 256 -2.65 17.68 3.24
C GLY A 256 -1.99 19.05 3.31
N VAL A 257 -2.10 19.72 4.44
CA VAL A 257 -1.54 21.05 4.68
C VAL A 257 -0.74 21.04 5.98
N ASP A 258 0.55 21.34 5.87
CA ASP A 258 1.43 21.54 7.02
C ASP A 258 1.14 22.89 7.69
N ILE A 259 0.75 22.89 8.96
CA ILE A 259 0.58 24.09 9.77
C ILE A 259 1.77 24.19 10.75
N GLY A 260 2.79 24.91 10.30
CA GLY A 260 4.06 24.96 11.00
C GLY A 260 4.79 23.62 10.97
N LYS A 261 5.55 23.30 12.05
CA LYS A 261 6.34 22.05 12.12
C LYS A 261 5.61 20.89 12.80
N LYS A 262 4.49 21.18 13.46
CA LYS A 262 3.87 20.24 14.39
C LYS A 262 2.47 19.77 14.01
N TRP A 263 1.83 20.41 13.06
CA TRP A 263 0.45 20.08 12.70
C TRP A 263 0.31 19.81 11.22
N ILE A 264 -0.53 18.84 10.89
CA ILE A 264 -1.04 18.62 9.54
C ILE A 264 -2.55 18.56 9.63
N VAL A 265 -3.22 19.25 8.72
CA VAL A 265 -4.64 19.09 8.45
C VAL A 265 -4.77 18.38 7.10
N PHE A 266 -5.57 17.35 7.03
CA PHE A 266 -5.78 16.62 5.79
C PHE A 266 -7.24 16.35 5.54
N ALA A 267 -7.60 16.25 4.28
CA ALA A 267 -8.91 15.80 3.82
C ALA A 267 -8.75 14.83 2.64
N LYS A 268 -9.68 13.90 2.54
CA LYS A 268 -9.79 12.99 1.40
C LYS A 268 -11.26 12.82 1.04
N ALA A 269 -11.56 12.80 -0.25
CA ALA A 269 -12.88 12.51 -0.77
C ALA A 269 -12.77 11.68 -2.04
N GLY A 270 -13.79 10.94 -2.39
CA GLY A 270 -13.81 10.20 -3.62
C GLY A 270 -15.12 9.52 -3.90
N TYR A 271 -15.12 8.84 -5.02
CA TYR A 271 -16.29 8.22 -5.58
C TYR A 271 -15.87 6.92 -6.29
N ASP A 272 -16.58 5.85 -5.97
CA ASP A 272 -16.49 4.58 -6.67
C ASP A 272 -17.83 4.27 -7.33
N PHE A 273 -17.84 3.85 -8.58
CA PHE A 273 -19.00 3.25 -9.18
C PHE A 273 -18.65 2.12 -10.14
N ASN A 274 -19.49 1.13 -10.17
CA ASN A 274 -19.41 0.00 -11.09
C ASN A 274 -20.76 -0.19 -11.77
N GLN A 275 -20.83 0.13 -13.06
CA GLN A 275 -21.98 -0.11 -13.92
C GLN A 275 -21.68 -1.18 -14.98
N ALA A 276 -20.59 -1.91 -14.84
CA ALA A 276 -20.23 -2.98 -15.75
C ALA A 276 -21.30 -4.08 -15.72
N GLN A 277 -21.79 -4.42 -16.90
CA GLN A 277 -22.69 -5.54 -17.10
C GLN A 277 -21.91 -6.66 -17.77
N LEU A 278 -21.59 -7.70 -16.99
CA LEU A 278 -20.90 -8.88 -17.49
C LEU A 278 -21.80 -10.11 -17.37
N PRO A 279 -21.78 -11.00 -18.36
CA PRO A 279 -22.38 -12.33 -18.18
C PRO A 279 -21.54 -13.11 -17.15
N ASN A 280 -22.15 -13.64 -16.10
CA ASN A 280 -21.48 -14.39 -15.02
C ASN A 280 -20.45 -13.54 -14.23
N THR A 281 -20.91 -12.47 -13.63
CA THR A 281 -20.09 -11.45 -12.95
C THR A 281 -19.56 -11.89 -11.58
N GLU A 282 -19.99 -13.00 -10.98
CA GLU A 282 -19.67 -13.37 -9.61
C GLU A 282 -18.17 -13.30 -9.27
N ALA A 283 -17.30 -13.75 -10.15
CA ALA A 283 -15.86 -13.72 -9.91
C ALA A 283 -15.27 -12.32 -10.08
N TYR A 284 -15.79 -11.50 -11.00
CA TYR A 284 -15.40 -10.12 -11.19
C TYR A 284 -15.89 -9.27 -10.03
N ASP A 285 -17.12 -9.45 -9.62
CA ASP A 285 -17.79 -8.68 -8.56
C ASP A 285 -17.19 -8.90 -7.16
N GLN A 286 -16.42 -9.97 -6.98
CA GLN A 286 -15.65 -10.17 -5.74
C GLN A 286 -14.55 -9.12 -5.52
N TYR A 287 -14.07 -8.47 -6.59
CA TYR A 287 -12.89 -7.61 -6.58
C TYR A 287 -13.20 -6.17 -6.96
N VAL A 288 -14.44 -5.87 -7.29
CA VAL A 288 -14.95 -4.53 -7.55
C VAL A 288 -16.34 -4.42 -6.95
N THR A 289 -16.76 -3.23 -6.56
CA THR A 289 -18.08 -3.02 -5.96
C THR A 289 -19.17 -3.18 -7.01
N PRO A 290 -19.91 -4.31 -7.05
CA PRO A 290 -20.80 -4.61 -8.17
C PRO A 290 -22.06 -3.77 -8.14
N GLY A 291 -22.34 -3.07 -9.25
CA GLY A 291 -23.59 -2.32 -9.44
C GLY A 291 -23.83 -1.23 -8.39
N LYS A 292 -22.81 -0.87 -7.60
CA LYS A 292 -22.94 0.05 -6.45
C LYS A 292 -22.28 1.38 -6.75
N LYS A 293 -22.75 2.38 -5.99
CA LYS A 293 -22.14 3.70 -5.90
C LYS A 293 -21.65 3.90 -4.48
N VAL A 294 -20.39 4.27 -4.34
CA VAL A 294 -19.78 4.55 -3.05
C VAL A 294 -19.22 5.96 -3.05
N ASP A 295 -19.79 6.82 -2.20
CA ASP A 295 -19.26 8.14 -1.91
C ASP A 295 -18.50 8.06 -0.59
N PHE A 296 -17.36 8.73 -0.50
CA PHE A 296 -16.60 8.80 0.75
C PHE A 296 -15.91 10.13 0.92
N GLU A 297 -15.84 10.59 2.15
CA GLU A 297 -15.08 11.75 2.57
C GLU A 297 -14.47 11.54 3.95
N SER A 298 -13.32 12.18 4.19
CA SER A 298 -12.67 12.20 5.48
C SER A 298 -11.96 13.53 5.74
N LEU A 299 -11.89 13.91 7.00
CA LEU A 299 -11.14 15.05 7.49
C LEU A 299 -10.38 14.64 8.73
N GLY A 300 -9.14 15.08 8.85
CA GLY A 300 -8.34 14.74 10.02
C GLY A 300 -7.23 15.72 10.32
N PHE A 301 -6.66 15.52 11.51
CA PHE A 301 -5.58 16.31 12.09
C PHE A 301 -4.50 15.36 12.58
N GLU A 302 -3.27 15.74 12.36
CA GLU A 302 -2.10 15.10 12.93
C GLU A 302 -1.34 16.11 13.79
N TYR A 303 -0.87 15.65 14.94
CA TYR A 303 -0.01 16.43 15.82
C TYR A 303 1.31 15.71 16.09
N TYR A 304 2.40 16.37 15.85
CA TYR A 304 3.77 15.89 16.01
C TYR A 304 4.44 16.61 17.20
N PRO A 305 4.37 16.07 18.42
CA PRO A 305 4.87 16.74 19.62
C PRO A 305 6.35 17.06 19.53
N LEU A 306 7.16 16.19 18.91
CA LEU A 306 8.60 16.37 18.77
C LEU A 306 8.99 17.21 17.52
N GLY A 307 8.09 17.35 16.56
CA GLY A 307 8.32 18.09 15.32
C GLY A 307 9.20 17.37 14.27
N ASP A 308 9.64 16.13 14.56
CA ASP A 308 10.47 15.28 13.70
C ASP A 308 9.70 14.16 13.01
N ARG A 309 8.36 14.11 13.21
CA ARG A 309 7.44 13.10 12.68
C ARG A 309 7.65 11.67 13.21
N SER A 310 8.51 11.47 14.20
CA SER A 310 8.71 10.15 14.83
C SER A 310 7.53 9.72 15.71
N VAL A 311 6.89 10.69 16.36
CA VAL A 311 5.69 10.48 17.18
C VAL A 311 4.55 11.33 16.63
N ARG A 312 3.40 10.70 16.40
CA ARG A 312 2.22 11.36 15.84
C ARG A 312 0.98 10.96 16.63
N LEU A 313 0.22 11.94 17.09
CA LEU A 313 -1.16 11.80 17.49
C LEU A 313 -2.06 12.18 16.31
N HIS A 314 -3.16 11.49 16.12
CA HIS A 314 -4.09 11.81 15.05
C HIS A 314 -5.54 11.70 15.50
N LEU A 315 -6.39 12.48 14.87
CA LEU A 315 -7.84 12.40 14.91
C LEU A 315 -8.36 12.48 13.48
N CYS A 316 -9.16 11.51 13.07
CA CYS A 316 -9.76 11.47 11.75
C CYS A 316 -11.22 11.08 11.85
N GLY A 317 -12.10 11.85 11.20
CA GLY A 317 -13.47 11.48 10.95
C GLY A 317 -13.68 11.12 9.48
N SER A 318 -14.45 10.09 9.19
CA SER A 318 -14.85 9.72 7.83
C SER A 318 -16.32 9.37 7.75
N HIS A 319 -16.88 9.63 6.57
CA HIS A 319 -18.21 9.21 6.17
C HIS A 319 -18.09 8.39 4.88
N THR A 320 -18.84 7.32 4.80
CA THR A 320 -18.98 6.51 3.58
C THR A 320 -20.47 6.28 3.34
N SER A 321 -20.90 6.45 2.12
CA SER A 321 -22.25 6.12 1.68
C SER A 321 -22.16 5.07 0.57
N VAL A 322 -22.83 3.94 0.77
CA VAL A 322 -22.96 2.88 -0.23
C VAL A 322 -24.42 2.81 -0.64
N ASP A 323 -24.74 3.21 -1.86
CA ASP A 323 -26.11 3.30 -2.39
C ASP A 323 -27.07 4.10 -1.47
N GLY A 324 -26.54 5.16 -0.82
CA GLY A 324 -27.29 6.00 0.12
C GLY A 324 -27.31 5.50 1.58
N ILE A 325 -26.71 4.34 1.87
CA ILE A 325 -26.59 3.83 3.23
C ILE A 325 -25.30 4.39 3.84
N SER A 326 -25.45 5.25 4.83
CA SER A 326 -24.34 5.96 5.49
C SER A 326 -23.66 5.14 6.58
N LYS A 327 -22.35 5.29 6.68
CA LYS A 327 -21.52 4.87 7.80
C LYS A 327 -20.61 6.03 8.20
N PHE A 328 -20.50 6.31 9.49
CA PHE A 328 -19.57 7.29 10.05
C PHE A 328 -18.52 6.56 10.88
N GLN A 329 -17.27 7.00 10.76
CA GLN A 329 -16.17 6.45 11.56
C GLN A 329 -15.34 7.60 12.13
N ALA A 330 -14.94 7.48 13.39
CA ALA A 330 -13.94 8.36 14.00
C ALA A 330 -12.77 7.52 14.52
N ASN A 331 -11.54 7.96 14.24
CA ASN A 331 -10.31 7.34 14.70
C ASN A 331 -9.48 8.36 15.48
N LEU A 332 -9.16 8.02 16.73
CA LEU A 332 -8.19 8.73 17.55
C LEU A 332 -7.03 7.79 17.83
N GLY A 333 -5.80 8.18 17.54
CA GLY A 333 -4.71 7.24 17.72
C GLY A 333 -3.33 7.85 17.88
N LEU A 334 -2.39 6.93 18.11
CA LEU A 334 -0.98 7.20 18.30
C LEU A 334 -0.17 6.34 17.33
N THR A 335 0.76 7.00 16.63
CA THR A 335 1.77 6.32 15.81
C THR A 335 3.14 6.71 16.31
N TRP A 336 4.05 5.74 16.38
CA TRP A 336 5.47 6.04 16.54
C TRP A 336 6.31 5.26 15.55
N LYS A 337 7.35 5.92 15.04
CA LYS A 337 8.32 5.38 14.09
C LYS A 337 9.70 5.53 14.71
N VAL A 338 10.37 4.41 14.93
CA VAL A 338 11.68 4.39 15.60
C VAL A 338 12.72 3.80 14.65
N ASP A 339 13.74 4.59 14.38
CA ASP A 339 14.91 4.13 13.65
C ASP A 339 15.89 3.52 14.67
N LEU A 340 15.89 2.18 14.72
CA LEU A 340 16.75 1.43 15.65
C LEU A 340 18.19 1.39 15.17
N LEU A 341 18.40 1.44 13.87
CA LEU A 341 19.71 1.51 13.23
C LEU A 341 19.60 2.35 11.96
N HIS A 342 20.49 3.32 11.83
CA HIS A 342 20.71 4.07 10.60
C HIS A 342 22.20 4.26 10.41
N MET A 343 22.82 3.45 9.55
CA MET A 343 24.21 3.61 9.19
C MET A 343 24.32 4.64 8.07
N LYS A 344 24.85 5.81 8.38
CA LYS A 344 25.22 6.79 7.37
C LYS A 344 26.48 6.25 6.65
N ASN A 345 26.34 5.94 5.38
CA ASN A 345 27.47 5.70 4.48
C ASN A 345 28.17 7.01 4.14
#